data_45f8a8afb4667467419fc247010039d6
#
_entry.id   45f8a8afb4667467419fc247010039d6
#
_cell.length_a   1.000
_cell.length_b   1.000
_cell.length_c   1.000
_cell.angle_alpha   90.00
_cell.angle_beta   90.00
_cell.angle_gamma   90.00
#
_symmetry.space_group_name_H-M   'P 1'
#
loop_
_entity.id
_entity.type
_entity.pdbx_description
1 polymer ?
#
loop_
_entity_poly.entity_id
_entity_poly.type
_entity_poly.pdbx_seq_one_letter_code
_entity_poly.pdbx_strand_id
1 'polypeptide(L)'
;MGTTAETATVGTVEELDPRTLVVAANVRADVQLDAAFVASLRDLGVLEPVTVVSDGDEVRVRYGQRRTLGAIEAGLATIPARVIDVADDEALRIVAQMAENDHRTALSNADRRVAYEQLSGLGLTAAQIAKRTHRSKEEVQAATAASASPAATAALAQHQDSLSLLDAAAIAEFEDDEQVVSSIVQAAIEGESTAHVIQQARDERADRNTREVTAASLRDKGLTVIDRPPYGSPITEVSRLLGTREATRPIREEEHETCPGHAVYLAKSYMRSGDSAYSPIYVCTDPKGNGHTVADPYGRTQPVSGPMSEEQKAERRAVIENNKAWDAAVKVRAEWLASFAKGTGKLVDVERFIAHAVARGETPARTYQDTKETARIERMSAPAATRHAAALILAAWDQGTSRLTWRSPSATDARMMGAMTAWGYTPGPVERLLMPKAAKKRTTTAKSA
;
A
#
# COMPACT_ATOMS: atom_id res chain seq x y z
N MET A 1 -39.43 -0.88 -13.65
CA MET A 1 -39.59 0.58 -13.67
C MET A 1 -38.30 1.12 -14.31
N GLY A 2 -38.48 1.65 -15.52
CA GLY A 2 -37.38 2.04 -16.39
C GLY A 2 -36.70 3.29 -15.87
N THR A 3 -35.37 3.21 -15.77
CA THR A 3 -34.49 4.36 -15.60
C THR A 3 -34.40 5.06 -16.95
N THR A 4 -35.11 6.17 -17.10
CA THR A 4 -34.92 7.09 -18.21
C THR A 4 -33.47 7.59 -18.15
N ALA A 5 -32.66 7.15 -19.11
CA ALA A 5 -31.42 7.85 -19.43
C ALA A 5 -31.85 9.26 -19.90
N GLU A 6 -31.45 10.29 -19.13
CA GLU A 6 -31.54 11.67 -19.61
C GLU A 6 -30.64 11.74 -20.84
N THR A 7 -31.32 11.76 -21.98
CA THR A 7 -30.71 12.03 -23.28
C THR A 7 -30.13 13.44 -23.19
N ALA A 8 -28.81 13.56 -23.27
CA ALA A 8 -28.12 14.84 -23.38
C ALA A 8 -28.79 15.62 -24.54
N THR A 9 -29.40 16.74 -24.24
CA THR A 9 -30.00 17.63 -25.22
C THR A 9 -28.88 18.06 -26.19
N VAL A 10 -29.01 17.69 -27.45
CA VAL A 10 -28.06 18.07 -28.50
C VAL A 10 -28.25 19.58 -28.73
N GLY A 11 -27.35 20.39 -28.14
CA GLY A 11 -27.39 21.85 -28.33
C GLY A 11 -27.20 22.26 -29.79
N THR A 12 -27.74 23.40 -30.19
CA THR A 12 -27.53 24.00 -31.49
C THR A 12 -26.09 24.48 -31.65
N VAL A 13 -25.53 24.39 -32.87
CA VAL A 13 -24.24 24.97 -33.17
C VAL A 13 -24.47 26.36 -33.76
N GLU A 14 -23.83 27.35 -33.13
CA GLU A 14 -23.96 28.78 -33.51
C GLU A 14 -22.56 29.37 -33.70
N GLU A 15 -22.46 30.41 -34.52
CA GLU A 15 -21.22 31.19 -34.70
C GLU A 15 -21.15 32.29 -33.64
N LEU A 16 -20.20 32.21 -32.72
CA LEU A 16 -20.03 33.20 -31.64
C LEU A 16 -18.69 33.90 -31.72
N ASP A 17 -18.63 35.18 -31.34
CA ASP A 17 -17.36 35.91 -31.20
C ASP A 17 -16.57 35.35 -30.01
N PRO A 18 -15.36 34.76 -30.21
CA PRO A 18 -14.60 34.15 -29.14
C PRO A 18 -14.21 35.13 -28.02
N ARG A 19 -14.18 36.44 -28.28
CA ARG A 19 -13.84 37.48 -27.30
C ARG A 19 -14.95 37.75 -26.31
N THR A 20 -16.21 37.41 -26.66
CA THR A 20 -17.34 37.55 -25.76
C THR A 20 -17.52 36.37 -24.82
N LEU A 21 -16.76 35.28 -25.03
CA LEU A 21 -16.83 34.06 -24.27
C LEU A 21 -16.01 34.15 -23.00
N VAL A 22 -16.61 33.83 -21.85
CA VAL A 22 -15.90 33.76 -20.57
C VAL A 22 -15.18 32.43 -20.49
N VAL A 23 -13.84 32.49 -20.38
CA VAL A 23 -12.98 31.32 -20.19
C VAL A 23 -12.63 31.17 -18.73
N ALA A 24 -13.21 30.16 -18.03
CA ALA A 24 -12.91 29.89 -16.64
C ALA A 24 -11.54 29.25 -16.45
N ALA A 25 -10.97 29.34 -15.24
CA ALA A 25 -9.69 28.71 -14.90
C ALA A 25 -9.73 27.17 -15.10
N ASN A 26 -8.71 26.62 -15.75
CA ASN A 26 -8.62 25.19 -16.02
C ASN A 26 -7.88 24.46 -14.90
N VAL A 27 -8.11 23.14 -14.74
CA VAL A 27 -7.37 22.24 -13.85
C VAL A 27 -5.87 22.20 -14.20
N ARG A 28 -5.49 22.47 -15.48
CA ARG A 28 -4.09 22.72 -15.88
C ARG A 28 -3.79 24.21 -15.83
N ALA A 29 -2.76 24.56 -15.07
CA ALA A 29 -2.34 25.95 -14.84
C ALA A 29 -1.81 26.68 -16.10
N ASP A 30 -1.36 25.94 -17.15
CA ASP A 30 -0.76 26.53 -18.36
C ASP A 30 -1.39 26.00 -19.65
N VAL A 31 -2.16 26.85 -20.33
CA VAL A 31 -2.58 26.62 -21.72
C VAL A 31 -1.50 27.19 -22.63
N GLN A 32 -0.52 26.36 -23.03
CA GLN A 32 0.49 26.80 -24.00
C GLN A 32 -0.11 26.82 -25.41
N LEU A 33 -0.12 28.01 -26.03
CA LEU A 33 -0.46 28.22 -27.42
C LEU A 33 0.87 28.22 -28.23
N ASP A 34 1.09 27.19 -29.05
CA ASP A 34 2.20 27.17 -29.96
C ASP A 34 1.88 27.93 -31.27
N ALA A 35 2.87 28.53 -31.88
CA ALA A 35 2.70 29.35 -33.08
C ALA A 35 2.11 28.56 -34.28
N ALA A 36 2.43 27.26 -34.38
CA ALA A 36 1.91 26.40 -35.44
C ALA A 36 0.40 26.14 -35.27
N PHE A 37 -0.05 25.95 -34.03
CA PHE A 37 -1.47 25.82 -33.74
C PHE A 37 -2.26 27.08 -34.04
N VAL A 38 -1.74 28.27 -33.67
CA VAL A 38 -2.38 29.57 -33.98
C VAL A 38 -2.42 29.80 -35.48
N ALA A 39 -1.34 29.49 -36.22
CA ALA A 39 -1.31 29.57 -37.68
C ALA A 39 -2.37 28.65 -38.32
N SER A 40 -2.51 27.39 -37.83
CA SER A 40 -3.52 26.48 -38.37
C SER A 40 -4.95 26.98 -38.16
N LEU A 41 -5.22 27.63 -37.01
CA LEU A 41 -6.53 28.23 -36.75
C LEU A 41 -6.78 29.45 -37.70
N ARG A 42 -5.76 30.20 -38.02
CA ARG A 42 -5.86 31.33 -38.96
C ARG A 42 -6.20 30.85 -40.38
N ASP A 43 -5.58 29.73 -40.80
CA ASP A 43 -5.74 29.21 -42.15
C ASP A 43 -7.03 28.39 -42.33
N LEU A 44 -7.42 27.60 -41.33
CA LEU A 44 -8.50 26.62 -41.43
C LEU A 44 -9.73 26.97 -40.60
N GLY A 45 -9.62 27.96 -39.72
CA GLY A 45 -10.65 28.21 -38.70
C GLY A 45 -10.68 27.14 -37.59
N VAL A 46 -11.70 27.22 -36.76
CA VAL A 46 -11.99 26.20 -35.74
C VAL A 46 -12.85 25.08 -36.32
N LEU A 47 -12.24 23.94 -36.65
CA LEU A 47 -12.94 22.82 -37.33
C LEU A 47 -13.92 22.08 -36.41
N GLU A 48 -13.60 21.96 -35.14
CA GLU A 48 -14.49 21.32 -34.15
C GLU A 48 -15.14 22.38 -33.26
N PRO A 49 -16.47 22.42 -33.14
CA PRO A 49 -17.15 23.39 -32.29
C PRO A 49 -16.64 23.35 -30.85
N VAL A 50 -16.49 24.51 -30.23
CA VAL A 50 -16.33 24.62 -28.78
C VAL A 50 -17.71 24.40 -28.12
N THR A 51 -17.74 23.94 -26.87
CA THR A 51 -19.00 23.81 -26.14
C THR A 51 -19.11 24.93 -25.14
N VAL A 52 -20.20 25.63 -25.15
CA VAL A 52 -20.48 26.76 -24.27
C VAL A 52 -21.82 26.54 -23.52
N VAL A 53 -21.85 27.06 -22.30
CA VAL A 53 -23.08 27.09 -21.48
C VAL A 53 -23.54 28.54 -21.36
N SER A 54 -24.80 28.77 -21.61
CA SER A 54 -25.44 30.09 -21.39
C SER A 54 -25.96 30.16 -19.95
N ASP A 55 -25.52 31.18 -19.20
CA ASP A 55 -25.97 31.49 -17.85
C ASP A 55 -26.45 32.96 -17.82
N GLY A 56 -27.72 33.16 -18.17
CA GLY A 56 -28.27 34.50 -18.35
C GLY A 56 -27.59 35.26 -19.49
N ASP A 57 -26.97 36.40 -19.17
CA ASP A 57 -26.29 37.24 -20.15
C ASP A 57 -24.82 36.81 -20.43
N GLU A 58 -24.27 35.87 -19.66
CA GLU A 58 -22.88 35.36 -19.83
C GLU A 58 -22.89 34.01 -20.56
N VAL A 59 -21.98 33.90 -21.57
CA VAL A 59 -21.71 32.64 -22.24
C VAL A 59 -20.32 32.14 -21.87
N ARG A 60 -20.26 31.02 -21.14
CA ARG A 60 -19.01 30.46 -20.63
C ARG A 60 -18.55 29.24 -21.42
N VAL A 61 -17.25 29.18 -21.72
CA VAL A 61 -16.64 28.06 -22.42
C VAL A 61 -16.55 26.84 -21.49
N ARG A 62 -17.24 25.77 -21.86
CA ARG A 62 -17.24 24.48 -21.16
C ARG A 62 -16.13 23.56 -21.67
N TYR A 63 -16.02 23.42 -22.99
CA TYR A 63 -14.97 22.63 -23.64
C TYR A 63 -14.38 23.41 -24.81
N GLY A 64 -13.06 23.26 -25.03
CA GLY A 64 -12.38 23.89 -26.16
C GLY A 64 -11.64 25.18 -25.81
N GLN A 65 -11.26 25.41 -24.55
CA GLN A 65 -10.55 26.62 -24.10
C GLN A 65 -9.33 26.97 -24.98
N ARG A 66 -8.45 25.98 -25.29
CA ARG A 66 -7.30 26.20 -26.13
C ARG A 66 -7.69 26.70 -27.52
N ARG A 67 -8.80 26.17 -28.08
CA ARG A 67 -9.34 26.61 -29.38
C ARG A 67 -9.88 28.04 -29.29
N THR A 68 -10.59 28.36 -28.22
CA THR A 68 -11.12 29.71 -27.98
C THR A 68 -9.96 30.73 -27.84
N LEU A 69 -8.99 30.46 -26.98
CA LEU A 69 -7.85 31.34 -26.79
C LEU A 69 -6.98 31.47 -28.07
N GLY A 70 -6.75 30.35 -28.74
CA GLY A 70 -6.03 30.35 -30.04
C GLY A 70 -6.77 31.10 -31.15
N ALA A 71 -8.11 31.03 -31.16
CA ALA A 71 -8.94 31.77 -32.09
C ALA A 71 -8.88 33.30 -31.84
N ILE A 72 -8.84 33.71 -30.58
CA ILE A 72 -8.63 35.12 -30.20
C ILE A 72 -7.25 35.60 -30.72
N GLU A 73 -6.19 34.81 -30.48
CA GLU A 73 -4.86 35.13 -30.90
C GLU A 73 -4.68 35.07 -32.44
N ALA A 74 -5.41 34.15 -33.10
CA ALA A 74 -5.47 34.09 -34.57
C ALA A 74 -6.26 35.25 -35.19
N GLY A 75 -7.05 36.00 -34.40
CA GLY A 75 -7.86 37.12 -34.84
C GLY A 75 -9.16 36.70 -35.57
N LEU A 76 -9.69 35.52 -35.28
CA LEU A 76 -10.95 35.08 -35.90
C LEU A 76 -12.16 35.91 -35.37
N ALA A 77 -13.05 36.26 -36.30
CA ALA A 77 -14.25 37.03 -35.95
C ALA A 77 -15.30 36.19 -35.21
N THR A 78 -15.49 34.96 -35.67
CA THR A 78 -16.42 34.00 -35.05
C THR A 78 -15.80 32.61 -35.00
N ILE A 79 -16.32 31.78 -34.11
CA ILE A 79 -16.00 30.35 -34.01
C ILE A 79 -17.29 29.53 -33.86
N PRO A 80 -17.34 28.30 -34.38
CA PRO A 80 -18.48 27.44 -34.17
C PRO A 80 -18.54 27.01 -32.69
N ALA A 81 -19.64 27.30 -32.04
CA ALA A 81 -19.89 26.98 -30.63
C ALA A 81 -21.20 26.18 -30.49
N ARG A 82 -21.13 25.05 -29.80
CA ARG A 82 -22.34 24.31 -29.41
C ARG A 82 -22.87 24.90 -28.12
N VAL A 83 -23.99 25.56 -28.17
CA VAL A 83 -24.67 26.11 -27.00
C VAL A 83 -25.50 25.02 -26.34
N ILE A 84 -25.26 24.77 -25.09
CA ILE A 84 -26.06 23.84 -24.27
C ILE A 84 -26.74 24.63 -23.15
N ASP A 85 -28.04 24.38 -22.99
CA ASP A 85 -28.83 24.96 -21.92
C ASP A 85 -28.84 24.03 -20.71
N VAL A 86 -27.72 24.03 -20.01
CA VAL A 86 -27.53 23.25 -18.78
C VAL A 86 -27.06 24.18 -17.68
N ALA A 87 -27.72 24.16 -16.53
CA ALA A 87 -27.25 24.91 -15.37
C ALA A 87 -25.79 24.61 -15.06
N ASP A 88 -24.98 25.64 -14.85
CA ASP A 88 -23.55 25.48 -14.58
C ASP A 88 -23.36 24.81 -13.21
N ASP A 89 -23.01 23.53 -13.27
CA ASP A 89 -22.59 22.75 -12.09
C ASP A 89 -21.07 22.69 -12.07
N GLU A 90 -20.46 23.43 -11.15
CA GLU A 90 -19.00 23.51 -11.00
C GLU A 90 -18.38 22.11 -10.80
N ALA A 91 -19.06 21.24 -10.06
CA ALA A 91 -18.60 19.86 -9.88
C ALA A 91 -18.63 19.08 -11.20
N LEU A 92 -19.66 19.28 -12.04
CA LEU A 92 -19.75 18.66 -13.37
C LEU A 92 -18.63 19.20 -14.28
N ARG A 93 -18.34 20.50 -14.20
CA ARG A 93 -17.24 21.13 -14.94
C ARG A 93 -15.89 20.50 -14.61
N ILE A 94 -15.59 20.34 -13.32
CA ILE A 94 -14.32 19.72 -12.88
C ILE A 94 -14.24 18.27 -13.37
N VAL A 95 -15.28 17.47 -13.19
CA VAL A 95 -15.31 16.06 -13.63
C VAL A 95 -15.14 15.96 -15.15
N ALA A 96 -15.82 16.82 -15.91
CA ALA A 96 -15.71 16.83 -17.37
C ALA A 96 -14.29 17.22 -17.84
N GLN A 97 -13.66 18.21 -17.19
CA GLN A 97 -12.26 18.58 -17.48
C GLN A 97 -11.29 17.44 -17.15
N MET A 98 -11.48 16.74 -16.03
CA MET A 98 -10.70 15.56 -15.69
C MET A 98 -10.81 14.48 -16.78
N ALA A 99 -12.04 14.17 -17.22
CA ALA A 99 -12.28 13.18 -18.26
C ALA A 99 -11.63 13.57 -19.60
N GLU A 100 -11.76 14.84 -20.03
CA GLU A 100 -11.12 15.33 -21.26
C GLU A 100 -9.60 15.21 -21.18
N ASN A 101 -9.00 15.61 -20.04
CA ASN A 101 -7.56 15.56 -19.85
C ASN A 101 -7.03 14.12 -19.81
N ASP A 102 -7.72 13.20 -19.12
CA ASP A 102 -7.35 11.77 -19.08
C ASP A 102 -7.36 11.13 -20.49
N HIS A 103 -8.25 11.58 -21.39
CA HIS A 103 -8.27 11.09 -22.79
C HIS A 103 -7.14 11.64 -23.66
N ARG A 104 -6.64 12.82 -23.35
CA ARG A 104 -5.58 13.49 -24.17
C ARG A 104 -4.18 13.17 -23.66
N THR A 105 -3.98 13.30 -22.38
CA THR A 105 -2.71 13.01 -21.70
C THR A 105 -3.09 12.70 -20.25
N ALA A 106 -2.73 11.52 -19.75
CA ALA A 106 -3.10 11.12 -18.40
C ALA A 106 -2.79 12.23 -17.39
N LEU A 107 -3.78 12.59 -16.55
CA LEU A 107 -3.57 13.54 -15.46
C LEU A 107 -2.51 13.00 -14.50
N SER A 108 -1.62 13.88 -14.03
CA SER A 108 -0.71 13.51 -12.96
C SER A 108 -1.48 13.23 -11.66
N ASN A 109 -0.90 12.45 -10.76
CA ASN A 109 -1.51 12.22 -9.45
C ASN A 109 -1.63 13.50 -8.62
N ALA A 110 -0.71 14.47 -8.82
CA ALA A 110 -0.80 15.79 -8.21
C ALA A 110 -2.04 16.57 -8.71
N ASP A 111 -2.30 16.57 -10.03
CA ASP A 111 -3.48 17.24 -10.60
C ASP A 111 -4.78 16.56 -10.15
N ARG A 112 -4.81 15.22 -10.12
CA ARG A 112 -5.98 14.48 -9.61
C ARG A 112 -6.28 14.80 -8.15
N ARG A 113 -5.25 14.89 -7.31
CA ARG A 113 -5.41 15.31 -5.91
C ARG A 113 -6.10 16.67 -5.81
N VAL A 114 -5.61 17.66 -6.57
CA VAL A 114 -6.20 19.01 -6.59
C VAL A 114 -7.65 18.98 -7.03
N ALA A 115 -7.97 18.24 -8.08
CA ALA A 115 -9.34 18.11 -8.58
C ALA A 115 -10.28 17.46 -7.55
N TYR A 116 -9.83 16.41 -6.86
CA TYR A 116 -10.63 15.76 -5.80
C TYR A 116 -10.80 16.66 -4.58
N GLU A 117 -9.78 17.45 -4.23
CA GLU A 117 -9.87 18.45 -3.17
C GLU A 117 -10.92 19.52 -3.50
N GLN A 118 -10.93 20.05 -4.74
CA GLN A 118 -11.95 20.99 -5.20
C GLN A 118 -13.36 20.40 -5.14
N LEU A 119 -13.54 19.16 -5.61
CA LEU A 119 -14.82 18.45 -5.56
C LEU A 119 -15.29 18.23 -4.11
N SER A 120 -14.37 17.91 -3.21
CA SER A 120 -14.66 17.78 -1.78
C SER A 120 -15.03 19.11 -1.15
N GLY A 121 -14.36 20.21 -1.53
CA GLY A 121 -14.68 21.58 -1.12
C GLY A 121 -16.07 22.04 -1.57
N LEU A 122 -16.61 21.48 -2.66
CA LEU A 122 -17.98 21.67 -3.12
C LEU A 122 -19.00 20.80 -2.36
N GLY A 123 -18.58 20.06 -1.33
CA GLY A 123 -19.44 19.25 -0.47
C GLY A 123 -19.73 17.84 -0.98
N LEU A 124 -19.03 17.35 -2.02
CA LEU A 124 -19.18 15.97 -2.47
C LEU A 124 -18.45 15.00 -1.54
N THR A 125 -19.12 13.90 -1.23
CA THR A 125 -18.48 12.79 -0.50
C THR A 125 -17.53 12.01 -1.41
N ALA A 126 -16.56 11.32 -0.82
CA ALA A 126 -15.62 10.48 -1.58
C ALA A 126 -16.33 9.43 -2.46
N ALA A 127 -17.47 8.89 -2.02
CA ALA A 127 -18.26 7.94 -2.80
C ALA A 127 -18.92 8.60 -4.03
N GLN A 128 -19.41 9.85 -3.89
CA GLN A 128 -19.98 10.62 -4.99
C GLN A 128 -18.91 11.01 -6.00
N ILE A 129 -17.74 11.45 -5.55
CA ILE A 129 -16.58 11.77 -6.40
C ILE A 129 -16.15 10.52 -7.17
N ALA A 130 -15.94 9.40 -6.49
CA ALA A 130 -15.55 8.13 -7.09
C ALA A 130 -16.53 7.68 -8.19
N LYS A 131 -17.85 7.79 -7.93
CA LYS A 131 -18.90 7.47 -8.90
C LYS A 131 -18.86 8.38 -10.13
N ARG A 132 -18.69 9.71 -9.93
CA ARG A 132 -18.69 10.70 -11.02
C ARG A 132 -17.43 10.65 -11.87
N THR A 133 -16.28 10.31 -11.26
CA THR A 133 -14.97 10.25 -11.94
C THR A 133 -14.62 8.85 -12.46
N HIS A 134 -15.46 7.83 -12.21
CA HIS A 134 -15.22 6.43 -12.53
C HIS A 134 -13.90 5.90 -11.93
N ARG A 135 -13.57 6.36 -10.72
CA ARG A 135 -12.38 5.95 -9.96
C ARG A 135 -12.77 5.21 -8.69
N SER A 136 -11.80 4.59 -8.03
CA SER A 136 -12.07 3.91 -6.77
C SER A 136 -12.30 4.91 -5.63
N LYS A 137 -13.11 4.54 -4.66
CA LYS A 137 -13.34 5.35 -3.46
C LYS A 137 -12.05 5.48 -2.63
N GLU A 138 -11.26 4.44 -2.63
CA GLU A 138 -9.96 4.37 -1.95
C GLU A 138 -8.99 5.41 -2.53
N GLU A 139 -8.94 5.55 -3.85
CA GLU A 139 -8.12 6.57 -4.53
C GLU A 139 -8.53 7.99 -4.12
N VAL A 140 -9.83 8.26 -4.09
CA VAL A 140 -10.35 9.58 -3.68
C VAL A 140 -10.06 9.87 -2.20
N GLN A 141 -10.23 8.87 -1.34
CA GLN A 141 -9.92 8.99 0.09
C GLN A 141 -8.42 9.23 0.32
N ALA A 142 -7.58 8.53 -0.44
CA ALA A 142 -6.13 8.70 -0.41
C ALA A 142 -5.72 10.13 -0.82
N ALA A 143 -6.32 10.66 -1.89
CA ALA A 143 -6.08 12.03 -2.32
C ALA A 143 -6.49 13.05 -1.25
N THR A 144 -7.63 12.83 -0.59
CA THR A 144 -8.10 13.70 0.51
C THR A 144 -7.13 13.67 1.70
N ALA A 145 -6.66 12.49 2.08
CA ALA A 145 -5.66 12.34 3.14
C ALA A 145 -4.34 13.04 2.78
N ALA A 146 -3.87 12.88 1.54
CA ALA A 146 -2.67 13.52 1.04
C ALA A 146 -2.79 15.06 1.01
N SER A 147 -3.97 15.61 0.71
CA SER A 147 -4.21 17.06 0.72
C SER A 147 -4.07 17.69 2.12
N ALA A 148 -4.32 16.92 3.17
CA ALA A 148 -4.18 17.39 4.56
C ALA A 148 -2.72 17.43 5.05
N SER A 149 -1.77 16.83 4.31
CA SER A 149 -0.36 16.71 4.69
C SER A 149 0.54 17.54 3.76
N PRO A 150 1.28 18.53 4.30
CA PRO A 150 2.30 19.24 3.54
C PRO A 150 3.39 18.34 2.98
N ALA A 151 3.83 17.32 3.74
CA ALA A 151 4.85 16.37 3.30
C ALA A 151 4.36 15.53 2.10
N ALA A 152 3.13 15.01 2.17
CA ALA A 152 2.53 14.25 1.07
C ALA A 152 2.34 15.10 -0.19
N THR A 153 1.88 16.34 -0.02
CA THR A 153 1.69 17.29 -1.14
C THR A 153 3.03 17.63 -1.81
N ALA A 154 4.08 17.91 -1.03
CA ALA A 154 5.41 18.19 -1.54
C ALA A 154 6.01 16.97 -2.27
N ALA A 155 5.89 15.77 -1.70
CA ALA A 155 6.38 14.55 -2.31
C ALA A 155 5.70 14.27 -3.66
N LEU A 156 4.37 14.40 -3.75
CA LEU A 156 3.63 14.26 -5.01
C LEU A 156 4.06 15.26 -6.07
N ALA A 157 4.31 16.51 -5.68
CA ALA A 157 4.75 17.54 -6.60
C ALA A 157 6.16 17.26 -7.17
N GLN A 158 7.06 16.71 -6.33
CA GLN A 158 8.44 16.39 -6.71
C GLN A 158 8.55 15.08 -7.50
N HIS A 159 7.71 14.10 -7.23
CA HIS A 159 7.81 12.73 -7.76
C HIS A 159 6.49 12.25 -8.39
N GLN A 160 5.83 13.14 -9.14
CA GLN A 160 4.48 12.92 -9.70
C GLN A 160 4.36 11.70 -10.63
N ASP A 161 5.47 11.26 -11.24
CA ASP A 161 5.51 10.10 -12.14
C ASP A 161 5.77 8.78 -11.39
N SER A 162 6.24 8.84 -10.16
CA SER A 162 6.63 7.66 -9.36
C SER A 162 5.67 7.37 -8.23
N LEU A 163 5.13 8.40 -7.58
CA LEU A 163 4.23 8.25 -6.43
C LEU A 163 2.76 8.14 -6.85
N SER A 164 2.07 7.14 -6.32
CA SER A 164 0.61 7.04 -6.41
C SER A 164 -0.08 7.88 -5.32
N LEU A 165 -1.39 8.10 -5.46
CA LEU A 165 -2.19 8.75 -4.40
C LEU A 165 -2.24 7.91 -3.12
N LEU A 166 -2.15 6.58 -3.22
CA LEU A 166 -2.07 5.70 -2.06
C LEU A 166 -0.75 5.85 -1.32
N ASP A 167 0.36 6.01 -2.04
CA ASP A 167 1.67 6.29 -1.44
C ASP A 167 1.67 7.64 -0.73
N ALA A 168 1.06 8.65 -1.34
CA ALA A 168 0.91 9.97 -0.72
C ALA A 168 0.05 9.93 0.55
N ALA A 169 -1.01 9.14 0.57
CA ALA A 169 -1.80 8.93 1.78
C ALA A 169 -0.98 8.26 2.89
N ALA A 170 -0.11 7.32 2.53
CA ALA A 170 0.79 6.69 3.49
C ALA A 170 1.87 7.67 3.99
N ILE A 171 2.40 8.54 3.13
CA ILE A 171 3.28 9.63 3.56
C ILE A 171 2.56 10.53 4.58
N ALA A 172 1.29 10.86 4.35
CA ALA A 172 0.49 11.63 5.31
C ALA A 172 0.28 10.87 6.64
N GLU A 173 0.09 9.55 6.59
CA GLU A 173 -0.03 8.70 7.78
C GLU A 173 1.25 8.69 8.63
N PHE A 174 2.41 8.82 7.99
CA PHE A 174 3.74 8.76 8.63
C PHE A 174 4.49 10.09 8.60
N GLU A 175 3.79 11.22 8.51
CA GLU A 175 4.41 12.54 8.42
C GLU A 175 5.34 12.86 9.61
N ASP A 176 5.11 12.23 10.75
CA ASP A 176 5.93 12.31 11.97
C ASP A 176 7.20 11.43 11.94
N ASP A 177 7.39 10.57 10.90
CA ASP A 177 8.50 9.64 10.78
C ASP A 177 9.24 9.83 9.44
N GLU A 178 10.22 10.75 9.43
CA GLU A 178 10.98 11.12 8.23
C GLU A 178 11.67 9.91 7.57
N GLN A 179 12.08 8.91 8.35
CA GLN A 179 12.72 7.72 7.79
C GLN A 179 11.73 6.88 7.00
N VAL A 180 10.51 6.71 7.50
CA VAL A 180 9.45 5.99 6.79
C VAL A 180 9.05 6.75 5.52
N VAL A 181 8.86 8.07 5.60
CA VAL A 181 8.54 8.92 4.44
C VAL A 181 9.62 8.78 3.37
N SER A 182 10.90 8.90 3.75
CA SER A 182 12.03 8.73 2.82
C SER A 182 12.05 7.33 2.18
N SER A 183 11.78 6.29 2.96
CA SER A 183 11.75 4.91 2.47
C SER A 183 10.62 4.67 1.46
N ILE A 184 9.44 5.25 1.67
CA ILE A 184 8.31 5.16 0.72
C ILE A 184 8.68 5.85 -0.59
N VAL A 185 9.22 7.07 -0.53
CA VAL A 185 9.63 7.84 -1.71
C VAL A 185 10.71 7.10 -2.49
N GLN A 186 11.72 6.57 -1.80
CA GLN A 186 12.81 5.83 -2.43
C GLN A 186 12.31 4.57 -3.12
N ALA A 187 11.46 3.78 -2.47
CA ALA A 187 10.86 2.59 -3.07
C ALA A 187 10.07 2.94 -4.35
N ALA A 188 9.29 4.03 -4.33
CA ALA A 188 8.54 4.49 -5.49
C ALA A 188 9.45 4.89 -6.66
N ILE A 189 10.54 5.62 -6.39
CA ILE A 189 11.52 6.03 -7.42
C ILE A 189 12.23 4.82 -8.03
N GLU A 190 12.57 3.82 -7.22
CA GLU A 190 13.24 2.60 -7.65
C GLU A 190 12.30 1.60 -8.35
N GLY A 191 11.00 1.88 -8.39
CA GLY A 191 9.98 0.96 -8.93
C GLY A 191 9.78 -0.29 -8.05
N GLU A 192 10.14 -0.18 -6.78
CA GLU A 192 9.94 -1.20 -5.77
C GLU A 192 8.48 -1.17 -5.25
N SER A 193 8.07 -2.22 -4.56
CA SER A 193 6.73 -2.25 -3.97
C SER A 193 6.63 -1.38 -2.72
N THR A 194 6.06 -0.19 -2.85
CA THR A 194 5.76 0.72 -1.73
C THR A 194 4.83 0.08 -0.70
N ALA A 195 3.91 -0.80 -1.14
CA ALA A 195 2.98 -1.50 -0.25
C ALA A 195 3.71 -2.30 0.85
N HIS A 196 4.87 -2.91 0.55
CA HIS A 196 5.65 -3.65 1.54
C HIS A 196 6.30 -2.72 2.56
N VAL A 197 6.86 -1.60 2.11
CA VAL A 197 7.46 -0.58 2.99
C VAL A 197 6.41 -0.01 3.94
N ILE A 198 5.26 0.36 3.39
CA ILE A 198 4.13 0.92 4.13
C ILE A 198 3.61 -0.10 5.16
N GLN A 199 3.41 -1.36 4.76
CA GLN A 199 2.91 -2.39 5.66
C GLN A 199 3.90 -2.69 6.77
N GLN A 200 5.20 -2.76 6.47
CA GLN A 200 6.23 -2.96 7.49
C GLN A 200 6.25 -1.79 8.50
N ALA A 201 6.13 -0.55 8.04
CA ALA A 201 6.05 0.62 8.90
C ALA A 201 4.82 0.60 9.81
N ARG A 202 3.66 0.18 9.28
CA ARG A 202 2.43 -0.02 10.07
C ARG A 202 2.60 -1.09 11.13
N ASP A 203 3.19 -2.22 10.77
CA ASP A 203 3.47 -3.32 11.70
C ASP A 203 4.41 -2.89 12.82
N GLU A 204 5.46 -2.14 12.50
CA GLU A 204 6.39 -1.61 13.50
C GLU A 204 5.76 -0.56 14.41
N ARG A 205 4.89 0.32 13.87
CA ARG A 205 4.11 1.28 14.66
C ARG A 205 3.12 0.55 15.60
N ALA A 206 2.40 -0.44 15.10
CA ALA A 206 1.49 -1.25 15.90
C ALA A 206 2.22 -2.02 17.00
N ASP A 207 3.39 -2.56 16.71
CA ASP A 207 4.23 -3.27 17.67
C ASP A 207 4.73 -2.35 18.79
N ARG A 208 5.25 -1.16 18.45
CA ARG A 208 5.65 -0.14 19.43
C ARG A 208 4.48 0.26 20.33
N ASN A 209 3.30 0.49 19.74
CA ASN A 209 2.07 0.84 20.48
C ASN A 209 1.67 -0.28 21.47
N THR A 210 1.62 -1.52 21.00
CA THR A 210 1.25 -2.67 21.84
C THR A 210 2.21 -2.81 23.02
N ARG A 211 3.52 -2.65 22.76
CA ARG A 211 4.54 -2.68 23.82
C ARG A 211 4.34 -1.55 24.84
N GLU A 212 4.09 -0.33 24.38
CA GLU A 212 3.94 0.81 25.27
C GLU A 212 2.66 0.75 26.11
N VAL A 213 1.53 0.36 25.52
CA VAL A 213 0.28 0.15 26.25
C VAL A 213 0.46 -0.92 27.34
N THR A 214 1.16 -2.02 27.04
CA THR A 214 1.46 -3.06 28.02
C THR A 214 2.39 -2.54 29.12
N ALA A 215 3.43 -1.79 28.74
CA ALA A 215 4.37 -1.18 29.69
C ALA A 215 3.70 -0.17 30.62
N ALA A 216 2.83 0.69 30.06
CA ALA A 216 2.06 1.66 30.85
C ALA A 216 1.17 0.97 31.89
N SER A 217 0.43 -0.06 31.46
CA SER A 217 -0.41 -0.84 32.38
C SER A 217 0.36 -1.49 33.54
N LEU A 218 1.61 -1.90 33.31
CA LEU A 218 2.47 -2.45 34.35
C LEU A 218 3.00 -1.37 35.29
N ARG A 219 3.38 -0.20 34.75
CA ARG A 219 3.80 0.98 35.56
C ARG A 219 2.67 1.47 36.45
N ASP A 220 1.42 1.50 35.94
CA ASP A 220 0.24 1.88 36.71
C ASP A 220 -0.03 0.94 37.91
N LYS A 221 0.41 -0.33 37.78
CA LYS A 221 0.42 -1.29 38.89
C LYS A 221 1.59 -1.14 39.85
N GLY A 222 2.43 -0.12 39.67
CA GLY A 222 3.60 0.16 40.51
C GLY A 222 4.85 -0.65 40.14
N LEU A 223 4.86 -1.37 39.00
CA LEU A 223 5.99 -2.19 38.59
C LEU A 223 7.04 -1.37 37.85
N THR A 224 8.31 -1.62 38.14
CA THR A 224 9.44 -1.06 37.40
C THR A 224 9.61 -1.83 36.08
N VAL A 225 9.27 -1.20 34.95
CA VAL A 225 9.46 -1.79 33.63
C VAL A 225 10.86 -1.43 33.11
N ILE A 226 11.67 -2.43 32.82
CA ILE A 226 13.02 -2.29 32.27
C ILE A 226 13.11 -2.82 30.85
N ASP A 227 14.17 -2.46 30.14
CA ASP A 227 14.47 -3.11 28.86
C ASP A 227 14.94 -4.55 29.09
N ARG A 228 14.79 -5.37 28.04
CA ARG A 228 15.23 -6.77 28.12
C ARG A 228 16.71 -6.83 28.46
N PRO A 229 17.08 -7.50 29.56
CA PRO A 229 18.47 -7.59 29.97
C PRO A 229 19.36 -8.24 28.89
N PRO A 230 20.55 -7.69 28.64
CA PRO A 230 21.49 -8.29 27.71
C PRO A 230 21.99 -9.65 28.23
N TYR A 231 22.41 -10.50 27.31
CA TYR A 231 22.99 -11.81 27.69
C TYR A 231 24.21 -11.63 28.60
N GLY A 232 24.25 -12.40 29.69
CA GLY A 232 25.31 -12.29 30.71
C GLY A 232 25.09 -11.20 31.76
N SER A 233 23.94 -10.49 31.70
CA SER A 233 23.55 -9.57 32.78
C SER A 233 23.39 -10.31 34.11
N PRO A 234 23.68 -9.65 35.25
CA PRO A 234 23.34 -10.18 36.57
C PRO A 234 21.84 -10.26 36.84
N ILE A 235 21.02 -9.48 36.08
CA ILE A 235 19.58 -9.50 36.20
C ILE A 235 19.03 -10.88 35.85
N THR A 236 18.27 -11.45 36.75
CA THR A 236 17.85 -12.86 36.64
C THR A 236 16.31 -12.94 36.75
N GLU A 237 15.73 -13.79 35.92
CA GLU A 237 14.27 -14.08 35.98
C GLU A 237 13.92 -14.72 37.33
N VAL A 238 12.81 -14.26 37.92
CA VAL A 238 12.31 -14.75 39.23
C VAL A 238 12.08 -16.25 39.20
N SER A 239 11.62 -16.81 38.11
CA SER A 239 11.48 -18.25 37.87
C SER A 239 12.74 -19.08 38.01
N ARG A 240 13.89 -18.40 38.02
CA ARG A 240 15.24 -19.03 38.20
C ARG A 240 15.90 -18.69 39.52
N LEU A 241 15.20 -17.99 40.41
CA LEU A 241 15.74 -17.58 41.70
C LEU A 241 15.29 -18.52 42.80
N LEU A 242 16.22 -18.82 43.74
CA LEU A 242 15.94 -19.48 45.00
C LEU A 242 15.99 -18.44 46.12
N GLY A 243 15.04 -18.50 47.05
CA GLY A 243 14.97 -17.61 48.22
C GLY A 243 16.17 -17.77 49.16
N THR A 244 16.61 -19.02 49.33
CA THR A 244 17.82 -19.36 50.10
C THR A 244 18.62 -20.43 49.35
N ARG A 245 19.87 -20.64 49.73
CA ARG A 245 20.73 -21.66 49.14
C ARG A 245 20.22 -23.10 49.34
N GLU A 246 19.35 -23.29 50.32
CA GLU A 246 18.77 -24.59 50.72
C GLU A 246 17.37 -24.79 50.08
N ALA A 247 16.83 -23.78 49.44
CA ALA A 247 15.52 -23.86 48.83
C ALA A 247 15.52 -24.84 47.64
N THR A 248 14.54 -25.69 47.58
CA THR A 248 14.41 -26.74 46.55
C THR A 248 13.51 -26.30 45.37
N ARG A 249 12.85 -25.17 45.47
CA ARG A 249 11.99 -24.62 44.41
C ARG A 249 12.33 -23.16 44.14
N PRO A 250 12.10 -22.69 42.91
CA PRO A 250 12.18 -21.26 42.59
C PRO A 250 11.16 -20.43 43.40
N ILE A 251 11.50 -19.16 43.59
CA ILE A 251 10.61 -18.15 44.20
C ILE A 251 9.44 -17.93 43.26
N ARG A 252 8.25 -17.77 43.79
CA ARG A 252 7.06 -17.36 43.01
C ARG A 252 7.06 -15.83 42.84
N GLU A 253 6.36 -15.36 41.84
CA GLU A 253 6.26 -13.93 41.54
C GLU A 253 5.72 -13.13 42.75
N GLU A 254 4.66 -13.64 43.38
CA GLU A 254 4.03 -13.03 44.57
C GLU A 254 5.00 -12.98 45.78
N GLU A 255 5.87 -13.96 45.90
CA GLU A 255 6.90 -14.00 46.98
C GLU A 255 8.03 -12.98 46.74
N HIS A 256 8.19 -12.50 45.50
CA HIS A 256 9.24 -11.57 45.10
C HIS A 256 8.75 -10.11 45.03
N GLU A 257 7.45 -9.84 45.13
CA GLU A 257 6.87 -8.48 45.00
C GLU A 257 7.49 -7.46 45.97
N THR A 258 7.84 -7.88 47.19
CA THR A 258 8.44 -7.01 48.20
C THR A 258 9.95 -6.81 48.04
N CYS A 259 10.59 -7.49 47.11
CA CYS A 259 12.03 -7.39 46.89
C CYS A 259 12.39 -6.02 46.26
N PRO A 260 13.41 -5.30 46.81
CA PRO A 260 13.83 -4.02 46.22
C PRO A 260 14.32 -4.12 44.77
N GLY A 261 14.73 -5.30 44.34
CA GLY A 261 15.14 -5.57 42.97
C GLY A 261 13.99 -6.05 42.06
N HIS A 262 12.72 -6.03 42.54
CA HIS A 262 11.59 -6.49 41.72
C HIS A 262 11.35 -5.58 40.52
N ALA A 263 11.45 -6.14 39.33
CA ALA A 263 11.23 -5.44 38.07
C ALA A 263 10.67 -6.40 37.01
N VAL A 264 10.25 -5.85 35.90
CA VAL A 264 9.68 -6.62 34.81
C VAL A 264 10.24 -6.13 33.46
N TYR A 265 10.50 -7.06 32.57
CA TYR A 265 10.70 -6.72 31.15
C TYR A 265 9.63 -7.39 30.29
N LEU A 266 9.39 -6.84 29.11
CA LEU A 266 8.39 -7.33 28.17
C LEU A 266 9.03 -8.31 27.19
N ALA A 267 8.60 -9.56 27.21
CA ALA A 267 8.96 -10.55 26.22
C ALA A 267 7.94 -10.58 25.09
N LYS A 268 8.42 -10.42 23.86
CA LYS A 268 7.59 -10.50 22.67
C LYS A 268 7.29 -11.95 22.34
N SER A 269 6.01 -12.26 22.17
CA SER A 269 5.52 -13.52 21.62
C SER A 269 4.72 -13.23 20.35
N TYR A 270 4.70 -14.20 19.43
CA TYR A 270 3.97 -14.08 18.17
C TYR A 270 2.69 -14.93 18.26
N MET A 271 1.57 -14.29 18.04
CA MET A 271 0.29 -14.96 17.92
C MET A 271 0.17 -15.69 16.58
N ARG A 272 -0.71 -16.66 16.49
CA ARG A 272 -0.98 -17.38 15.24
C ARG A 272 -1.55 -16.48 14.14
N SER A 273 -2.17 -15.37 14.51
CA SER A 273 -2.64 -14.29 13.61
C SER A 273 -1.52 -13.48 12.97
N GLY A 274 -0.26 -13.67 13.38
CA GLY A 274 0.86 -12.82 12.98
C GLY A 274 1.05 -11.57 13.84
N ASP A 275 0.11 -11.27 14.73
CA ASP A 275 0.20 -10.14 15.63
C ASP A 275 1.19 -10.39 16.76
N SER A 276 1.80 -9.32 17.26
CA SER A 276 2.70 -9.38 18.40
C SER A 276 1.92 -9.25 19.70
N ALA A 277 2.25 -10.09 20.65
CA ALA A 277 1.82 -9.93 22.03
C ALA A 277 3.03 -9.75 22.94
N TYR A 278 2.85 -9.02 24.03
CA TYR A 278 3.88 -8.78 25.03
C TYR A 278 3.45 -9.37 26.35
N SER A 279 4.28 -10.28 26.88
CA SER A 279 4.08 -10.89 28.17
C SER A 279 5.11 -10.38 29.16
N PRO A 280 4.73 -10.04 30.40
CA PRO A 280 5.67 -9.62 31.41
C PRO A 280 6.52 -10.82 31.86
N ILE A 281 7.83 -10.60 31.98
CA ILE A 281 8.77 -11.51 32.61
C ILE A 281 9.34 -10.83 33.83
N TYR A 282 9.04 -11.37 34.99
CA TYR A 282 9.49 -10.83 36.27
C TYR A 282 10.95 -11.17 36.53
N VAL A 283 11.70 -10.19 37.02
CA VAL A 283 13.15 -10.31 37.25
C VAL A 283 13.53 -9.70 38.59
N CYS A 284 14.70 -10.10 39.11
CA CYS A 284 15.41 -9.36 40.13
C CYS A 284 16.61 -8.64 39.50
N THR A 285 16.69 -7.32 39.72
CA THR A 285 17.76 -6.49 39.16
C THR A 285 19.12 -6.72 39.85
N ASP A 286 19.10 -7.10 41.14
CA ASP A 286 20.28 -7.46 41.91
C ASP A 286 20.00 -8.71 42.78
N PRO A 287 20.06 -9.92 42.23
CA PRO A 287 19.77 -11.13 42.97
C PRO A 287 20.70 -11.34 44.18
N LYS A 288 22.00 -11.07 43.99
CA LYS A 288 23.00 -11.28 45.06
C LYS A 288 22.81 -10.27 46.20
N GLY A 289 22.66 -9.00 45.90
CA GLY A 289 22.44 -7.95 46.90
C GLY A 289 21.15 -8.17 47.68
N ASN A 290 20.14 -8.78 47.06
CA ASN A 290 18.83 -9.08 47.68
C ASN A 290 18.77 -10.49 48.28
N GLY A 291 19.91 -11.19 48.45
CA GLY A 291 19.98 -12.46 49.14
C GLY A 291 19.46 -13.69 48.38
N HIS A 292 19.24 -13.54 47.06
CA HIS A 292 18.77 -14.65 46.23
C HIS A 292 19.92 -15.46 45.63
N THR A 293 19.69 -16.75 45.44
CA THR A 293 20.61 -17.65 44.75
C THR A 293 20.02 -18.06 43.40
N VAL A 294 20.84 -18.13 42.36
CA VAL A 294 20.36 -18.57 41.05
C VAL A 294 20.28 -20.10 41.04
N ALA A 295 19.09 -20.61 40.72
CA ALA A 295 18.91 -22.05 40.53
C ALA A 295 19.64 -22.48 39.27
N ASP A 296 20.49 -23.49 39.42
CA ASP A 296 21.05 -24.23 38.30
C ASP A 296 20.40 -25.62 38.21
N PRO A 297 19.27 -25.74 37.48
CA PRO A 297 18.50 -26.98 37.43
C PRO A 297 19.27 -28.16 36.80
N TYR A 298 20.45 -27.90 36.19
CA TYR A 298 21.16 -28.91 35.43
C TYR A 298 22.63 -29.10 35.85
N GLY A 299 23.14 -28.32 36.84
CA GLY A 299 24.54 -28.40 37.29
C GLY A 299 25.57 -28.19 36.16
N ARG A 300 25.11 -27.63 35.05
CA ARG A 300 25.96 -27.35 33.88
C ARG A 300 26.46 -25.93 33.99
N THR A 301 27.74 -25.80 34.31
CA THR A 301 28.49 -24.65 33.82
C THR A 301 28.39 -24.68 32.30
N GLN A 302 27.37 -23.97 31.74
CA GLN A 302 27.34 -23.80 30.29
C GLN A 302 28.66 -23.19 29.87
N PRO A 303 29.35 -23.76 28.88
CA PRO A 303 30.51 -23.08 28.32
C PRO A 303 29.98 -21.73 27.85
N VAL A 304 30.51 -20.65 28.40
CA VAL A 304 30.28 -19.31 27.95
C VAL A 304 30.74 -19.28 26.50
N SER A 305 29.84 -19.52 25.56
CA SER A 305 30.12 -19.27 24.16
C SER A 305 30.55 -17.81 24.09
N GLY A 306 31.79 -17.57 23.64
CA GLY A 306 32.34 -16.23 23.56
C GLY A 306 31.41 -15.25 22.84
N PRO A 307 31.66 -13.95 22.89
CA PRO A 307 30.85 -12.96 22.22
C PRO A 307 30.75 -13.33 20.73
N MET A 308 29.51 -13.24 20.19
CA MET A 308 29.25 -13.50 18.75
C MET A 308 30.21 -12.66 17.90
N SER A 309 30.77 -13.26 16.83
CA SER A 309 31.52 -12.52 15.83
C SER A 309 30.65 -11.45 15.13
N GLU A 310 31.27 -10.45 14.52
CA GLU A 310 30.51 -9.43 13.77
C GLU A 310 29.75 -10.04 12.59
N GLU A 311 30.29 -11.08 11.96
CA GLU A 311 29.59 -11.83 10.89
C GLU A 311 28.30 -12.50 11.42
N GLN A 312 28.39 -13.18 12.57
CA GLN A 312 27.26 -13.82 13.23
C GLN A 312 26.18 -12.79 13.65
N LYS A 313 26.63 -11.62 14.13
CA LYS A 313 25.69 -10.51 14.46
C LYS A 313 25.03 -9.94 13.22
N ALA A 314 25.77 -9.81 12.11
CA ALA A 314 25.23 -9.32 10.84
C ALA A 314 24.21 -10.31 10.25
N GLU A 315 24.54 -11.62 10.25
CA GLU A 315 23.65 -12.68 9.81
C GLU A 315 22.34 -12.69 10.64
N ARG A 316 22.48 -12.60 11.96
CA ARG A 316 21.31 -12.54 12.86
C ARG A 316 20.45 -11.31 12.60
N ARG A 317 21.06 -10.14 12.34
CA ARG A 317 20.30 -8.92 11.96
C ARG A 317 19.57 -9.13 10.67
N ALA A 318 20.23 -9.65 9.63
CA ALA A 318 19.60 -9.95 8.34
C ALA A 318 18.41 -10.92 8.48
N VAL A 319 18.53 -11.94 9.32
CA VAL A 319 17.43 -12.87 9.60
C VAL A 319 16.26 -12.18 10.28
N ILE A 320 16.50 -11.27 11.21
CA ILE A 320 15.45 -10.52 11.90
C ILE A 320 14.70 -9.61 10.91
N GLU A 321 15.46 -8.87 10.09
CA GLU A 321 14.88 -7.96 9.09
C GLU A 321 14.09 -8.73 8.02
N ASN A 322 14.64 -9.81 7.48
CA ASN A 322 13.91 -10.64 6.52
C ASN A 322 12.64 -11.26 7.10
N ASN A 323 12.65 -11.64 8.39
CA ASN A 323 11.44 -12.14 9.04
C ASN A 323 10.37 -11.05 9.17
N LYS A 324 10.74 -9.80 9.51
CA LYS A 324 9.81 -8.67 9.53
C LYS A 324 9.23 -8.39 8.14
N ALA A 325 10.12 -8.34 7.13
CA ALA A 325 9.72 -8.15 5.74
C ALA A 325 8.78 -9.28 5.25
N TRP A 326 9.00 -10.53 5.72
CA TRP A 326 8.13 -11.64 5.41
C TRP A 326 6.73 -11.49 6.03
N ASP A 327 6.66 -11.07 7.29
CA ASP A 327 5.37 -10.85 7.97
C ASP A 327 4.54 -9.75 7.27
N ALA A 328 5.19 -8.65 6.87
CA ALA A 328 4.55 -7.61 6.07
C ALA A 328 4.11 -8.16 4.69
N ALA A 329 4.96 -8.94 4.03
CA ALA A 329 4.66 -9.52 2.72
C ALA A 329 3.44 -10.47 2.76
N VAL A 330 3.23 -11.23 3.84
CA VAL A 330 2.02 -12.06 4.01
C VAL A 330 0.75 -11.20 3.96
N LYS A 331 0.74 -10.04 4.60
CA LYS A 331 -0.42 -9.13 4.60
C LYS A 331 -0.63 -8.51 3.22
N VAL A 332 0.45 -8.03 2.58
CA VAL A 332 0.39 -7.46 1.22
C VAL A 332 -0.10 -8.50 0.21
N ARG A 333 0.36 -9.76 0.29
CA ARG A 333 -0.13 -10.86 -0.56
C ARG A 333 -1.62 -11.11 -0.34
N ALA A 334 -2.07 -11.14 0.91
CA ALA A 334 -3.49 -11.37 1.23
C ALA A 334 -4.39 -10.27 0.63
N GLU A 335 -3.99 -9.00 0.74
CA GLU A 335 -4.71 -7.88 0.13
C GLU A 335 -4.71 -7.96 -1.40
N TRP A 336 -3.55 -8.26 -1.99
CA TRP A 336 -3.45 -8.44 -3.42
C TRP A 336 -4.33 -9.61 -3.91
N LEU A 337 -4.31 -10.77 -3.23
CA LEU A 337 -5.14 -11.93 -3.57
C LEU A 337 -6.64 -11.60 -3.50
N ALA A 338 -7.06 -10.83 -2.48
CA ALA A 338 -8.45 -10.39 -2.36
C ALA A 338 -8.88 -9.48 -3.52
N SER A 339 -8.00 -8.61 -3.99
CA SER A 339 -8.20 -7.76 -5.16
C SER A 339 -8.13 -8.57 -6.47
N PHE A 340 -7.13 -9.43 -6.61
CA PHE A 340 -6.93 -10.29 -7.76
C PHE A 340 -8.16 -11.16 -8.05
N ALA A 341 -8.77 -11.76 -7.03
CA ALA A 341 -9.95 -12.60 -7.17
C ALA A 341 -11.17 -11.86 -7.75
N LYS A 342 -11.24 -10.54 -7.60
CA LYS A 342 -12.32 -9.67 -8.10
C LYS A 342 -12.02 -9.08 -9.49
N GLY A 343 -10.80 -9.19 -9.96
CA GLY A 343 -10.36 -8.60 -11.23
C GLY A 343 -11.03 -9.21 -12.46
N THR A 344 -11.07 -8.48 -13.56
CA THR A 344 -11.74 -8.88 -14.81
C THR A 344 -10.79 -9.06 -16.00
N GLY A 345 -9.52 -8.63 -15.88
CA GLY A 345 -8.54 -8.73 -16.95
C GLY A 345 -8.21 -10.18 -17.36
N LYS A 346 -7.76 -10.38 -18.59
CA LYS A 346 -7.29 -11.69 -19.08
C LYS A 346 -5.97 -12.06 -18.38
N LEU A 347 -5.86 -13.30 -17.91
CA LEU A 347 -4.65 -13.86 -17.31
C LEU A 347 -3.86 -14.68 -18.32
N VAL A 348 -2.55 -14.53 -18.30
CA VAL A 348 -1.65 -15.32 -19.15
C VAL A 348 -1.41 -16.68 -18.50
N ASP A 349 -1.52 -17.75 -19.28
CA ASP A 349 -1.22 -19.15 -18.88
C ASP A 349 -1.95 -19.66 -17.62
N VAL A 350 -3.09 -19.07 -17.25
CA VAL A 350 -3.82 -19.43 -16.03
C VAL A 350 -4.34 -20.86 -16.03
N GLU A 351 -4.83 -21.36 -17.16
CA GLU A 351 -5.31 -22.75 -17.32
C GLU A 351 -4.17 -23.75 -17.10
N ARG A 352 -2.97 -23.45 -17.64
CA ARG A 352 -1.77 -24.27 -17.44
C ARG A 352 -1.32 -24.25 -15.98
N PHE A 353 -1.40 -23.10 -15.33
CA PHE A 353 -1.10 -22.96 -13.90
C PHE A 353 -2.03 -23.85 -13.06
N ILE A 354 -3.35 -23.79 -13.31
CA ILE A 354 -4.35 -24.60 -12.59
C ILE A 354 -4.10 -26.10 -12.84
N ALA A 355 -3.94 -26.50 -14.10
CA ALA A 355 -3.68 -27.90 -14.44
C ALA A 355 -2.42 -28.43 -13.73
N HIS A 356 -1.37 -27.63 -13.67
CA HIS A 356 -0.13 -27.98 -12.99
C HIS A 356 -0.32 -28.14 -11.47
N ALA A 357 -1.06 -27.22 -10.85
CA ALA A 357 -1.35 -27.27 -9.42
C ALA A 357 -2.20 -28.53 -9.06
N VAL A 358 -3.22 -28.82 -9.87
CA VAL A 358 -4.06 -30.03 -9.70
C VAL A 358 -3.22 -31.30 -9.84
N ALA A 359 -2.37 -31.40 -10.87
CA ALA A 359 -1.52 -32.56 -11.10
C ALA A 359 -0.52 -32.84 -9.96
N ARG A 360 -0.14 -31.80 -9.23
CA ARG A 360 0.78 -31.89 -8.08
C ARG A 360 0.08 -31.96 -6.72
N GLY A 361 -1.24 -31.92 -6.68
CA GLY A 361 -2.00 -31.89 -5.44
C GLY A 361 -1.87 -30.58 -4.65
N GLU A 362 -1.46 -29.48 -5.30
CA GLU A 362 -1.27 -28.15 -4.72
C GLU A 362 -2.60 -27.36 -4.72
N THR A 363 -3.65 -28.00 -4.27
CA THR A 363 -5.01 -27.42 -4.17
C THR A 363 -5.40 -27.28 -2.70
N PRO A 364 -6.37 -26.39 -2.38
CA PRO A 364 -6.86 -26.27 -1.02
C PRO A 364 -7.26 -27.64 -0.43
N ALA A 365 -6.85 -27.89 0.81
CA ALA A 365 -7.30 -29.08 1.52
C ALA A 365 -8.83 -29.05 1.65
N ARG A 366 -9.49 -30.20 1.46
CA ARG A 366 -10.96 -30.36 1.48
C ARG A 366 -11.61 -30.10 2.87
N THR A 367 -11.13 -29.17 3.66
CA THR A 367 -11.57 -28.98 5.05
C THR A 367 -12.90 -28.23 5.19
N TYR A 368 -13.44 -27.67 4.10
CA TYR A 368 -14.72 -26.96 4.16
C TYR A 368 -15.51 -27.14 2.86
N GLN A 369 -16.65 -27.82 2.95
CA GLN A 369 -17.70 -27.71 1.94
C GLN A 369 -18.48 -26.41 2.24
N ASP A 370 -17.98 -25.28 1.78
CA ASP A 370 -18.72 -24.03 1.84
C ASP A 370 -19.77 -24.03 0.72
N THR A 371 -21.00 -24.34 1.11
CA THR A 371 -22.15 -24.32 0.19
C THR A 371 -22.39 -22.95 -0.42
N LYS A 372 -22.02 -21.86 0.30
CA LYS A 372 -22.12 -20.50 -0.20
C LYS A 372 -21.10 -20.22 -1.30
N GLU A 373 -19.89 -20.75 -1.12
CA GLU A 373 -18.83 -20.60 -2.14
C GLU A 373 -19.16 -21.39 -3.41
N THR A 374 -19.66 -22.61 -3.28
CA THR A 374 -20.12 -23.40 -4.43
C THR A 374 -21.21 -22.67 -5.21
N ALA A 375 -22.24 -22.16 -4.51
CA ALA A 375 -23.32 -21.40 -5.14
C ALA A 375 -22.84 -20.09 -5.77
N ARG A 376 -21.75 -19.50 -5.25
CA ARG A 376 -21.10 -18.31 -5.84
C ARG A 376 -20.38 -18.66 -7.13
N ILE A 377 -19.62 -19.76 -7.15
CA ILE A 377 -18.89 -20.23 -8.33
C ILE A 377 -19.85 -20.56 -9.48
N GLU A 378 -20.99 -21.20 -9.20
CA GLU A 378 -22.00 -21.52 -10.20
C GLU A 378 -22.57 -20.28 -10.94
N ARG A 379 -22.52 -19.11 -10.30
CA ARG A 379 -22.98 -17.83 -10.89
C ARG A 379 -21.88 -17.07 -11.62
N MET A 380 -20.64 -17.53 -11.57
CA MET A 380 -19.51 -16.85 -12.21
C MET A 380 -19.49 -17.12 -13.71
N SER A 381 -19.04 -16.14 -14.48
CA SER A 381 -18.62 -16.40 -15.86
C SER A 381 -17.38 -17.28 -15.88
N ALA A 382 -17.16 -18.04 -16.97
CA ALA A 382 -16.00 -18.92 -17.08
C ALA A 382 -14.66 -18.23 -16.81
N PRO A 383 -14.36 -17.01 -17.32
CA PRO A 383 -13.14 -16.29 -16.96
C PRO A 383 -13.03 -15.92 -15.49
N ALA A 384 -14.16 -15.57 -14.85
CA ALA A 384 -14.19 -15.25 -13.43
C ALA A 384 -13.95 -16.50 -12.57
N ALA A 385 -14.55 -17.64 -12.94
CA ALA A 385 -14.35 -18.92 -12.25
C ALA A 385 -12.90 -19.40 -12.38
N THR A 386 -12.29 -19.26 -13.55
CA THR A 386 -10.87 -19.60 -13.79
C THR A 386 -9.94 -18.76 -12.91
N ARG A 387 -10.18 -17.44 -12.86
CA ARG A 387 -9.41 -16.53 -11.97
C ARG A 387 -9.60 -16.89 -10.50
N HIS A 388 -10.83 -17.20 -10.11
CA HIS A 388 -11.15 -17.58 -8.74
C HIS A 388 -10.44 -18.89 -8.35
N ALA A 389 -10.41 -19.90 -9.25
CA ALA A 389 -9.66 -21.13 -9.01
C ALA A 389 -8.16 -20.88 -8.80
N ALA A 390 -7.56 -20.01 -9.62
CA ALA A 390 -6.17 -19.60 -9.45
C ALA A 390 -5.94 -18.88 -8.10
N ALA A 391 -6.85 -18.01 -7.68
CA ALA A 391 -6.78 -17.33 -6.39
C ALA A 391 -6.85 -18.31 -5.21
N LEU A 392 -7.71 -19.33 -5.27
CA LEU A 392 -7.81 -20.37 -4.24
C LEU A 392 -6.52 -21.18 -4.12
N ILE A 393 -5.89 -21.54 -5.25
CA ILE A 393 -4.61 -22.26 -5.26
C ILE A 393 -3.51 -21.41 -4.61
N LEU A 394 -3.41 -20.13 -4.99
CA LEU A 394 -2.43 -19.21 -4.43
C LEU A 394 -2.65 -18.95 -2.94
N ALA A 395 -3.91 -18.81 -2.51
CA ALA A 395 -4.24 -18.62 -1.11
C ALA A 395 -3.89 -19.86 -0.26
N ALA A 396 -4.12 -21.07 -0.79
CA ALA A 396 -3.75 -22.32 -0.13
C ALA A 396 -2.23 -22.46 0.02
N TRP A 397 -1.47 -22.08 -1.01
CA TRP A 397 -0.02 -22.01 -0.93
C TRP A 397 0.43 -20.99 0.12
N ASP A 398 -0.12 -19.77 0.10
CA ASP A 398 0.27 -18.69 1.02
C ASP A 398 0.05 -19.09 2.48
N GLN A 399 -1.08 -19.73 2.79
CA GLN A 399 -1.37 -20.29 4.12
C GLN A 399 -0.36 -21.34 4.59
N GLY A 400 0.25 -22.07 3.66
CA GLY A 400 1.30 -23.06 3.93
C GLY A 400 2.69 -22.45 4.13
N THR A 401 2.87 -21.17 3.83
CA THR A 401 4.17 -20.49 3.96
C THR A 401 4.49 -20.10 5.42
N SER A 402 5.76 -19.90 5.69
CA SER A 402 6.25 -19.48 7.01
C SER A 402 7.51 -18.64 6.86
N ARG A 403 8.00 -18.09 7.98
CA ARG A 403 9.31 -17.40 8.02
C ARG A 403 10.50 -18.27 7.61
N LEU A 404 10.33 -19.57 7.46
CA LEU A 404 11.37 -20.48 6.96
C LEU A 404 11.36 -20.57 5.43
N THR A 405 10.25 -20.24 4.77
CA THR A 405 10.09 -20.38 3.32
C THR A 405 11.15 -19.56 2.56
N TRP A 406 11.43 -18.32 2.95
CA TRP A 406 12.43 -17.50 2.28
C TRP A 406 13.86 -18.01 2.46
N ARG A 407 14.14 -18.80 3.52
CA ARG A 407 15.48 -19.38 3.78
C ARG A 407 15.75 -20.59 2.92
N SER A 408 14.71 -21.34 2.59
CA SER A 408 14.83 -22.61 1.87
C SER A 408 13.66 -22.75 0.87
N PRO A 409 13.64 -21.88 -0.17
CA PRO A 409 12.54 -21.84 -1.12
C PRO A 409 12.49 -23.12 -1.95
N SER A 410 11.29 -23.64 -2.15
CA SER A 410 11.02 -24.78 -3.00
C SER A 410 10.74 -24.37 -4.46
N ALA A 411 10.75 -25.32 -5.37
CA ALA A 411 10.32 -25.08 -6.75
C ALA A 411 8.84 -24.64 -6.84
N THR A 412 8.01 -25.06 -5.89
CA THR A 412 6.62 -24.61 -5.77
C THR A 412 6.56 -23.13 -5.42
N ASP A 413 7.35 -22.68 -4.44
CA ASP A 413 7.39 -21.27 -4.04
C ASP A 413 7.80 -20.38 -5.22
N ALA A 414 8.83 -20.79 -5.96
CA ALA A 414 9.28 -20.06 -7.15
C ALA A 414 8.19 -19.97 -8.24
N ARG A 415 7.44 -21.05 -8.46
CA ARG A 415 6.37 -21.09 -9.45
C ARG A 415 5.18 -20.22 -9.03
N MET A 416 4.74 -20.31 -7.76
CA MET A 416 3.63 -19.52 -7.24
C MET A 416 3.95 -18.02 -7.31
N MET A 417 5.14 -17.64 -6.85
CA MET A 417 5.61 -16.24 -6.91
C MET A 417 5.73 -15.76 -8.36
N GLY A 418 6.24 -16.60 -9.26
CA GLY A 418 6.32 -16.31 -10.69
C GLY A 418 4.95 -16.04 -11.33
N ALA A 419 3.94 -16.86 -11.00
CA ALA A 419 2.57 -16.67 -11.48
C ALA A 419 1.96 -15.36 -10.94
N MET A 420 2.10 -15.08 -9.66
CA MET A 420 1.64 -13.83 -9.05
C MET A 420 2.27 -12.62 -9.73
N THR A 421 3.59 -12.65 -9.96
CA THR A 421 4.31 -11.57 -10.64
C THR A 421 3.82 -11.38 -12.08
N ALA A 422 3.61 -12.46 -12.82
CA ALA A 422 3.06 -12.41 -14.19
C ALA A 422 1.62 -11.82 -14.23
N TRP A 423 0.90 -11.89 -13.12
CA TRP A 423 -0.47 -11.38 -12.98
C TRP A 423 -0.56 -10.05 -12.25
N GLY A 424 0.59 -9.35 -12.09
CA GLY A 424 0.63 -7.97 -11.61
C GLY A 424 0.94 -7.80 -10.12
N TYR A 425 1.40 -8.85 -9.43
CA TYR A 425 1.97 -8.71 -8.10
C TYR A 425 3.41 -8.20 -8.18
N THR A 426 3.76 -7.23 -7.37
CA THR A 426 5.14 -6.75 -7.24
C THR A 426 5.76 -7.33 -5.98
N PRO A 427 6.64 -8.35 -6.08
CA PRO A 427 7.22 -8.99 -4.91
C PRO A 427 8.18 -8.06 -4.18
N GLY A 428 8.13 -8.09 -2.84
CA GLY A 428 9.07 -7.40 -1.97
C GLY A 428 10.48 -8.04 -1.98
N PRO A 429 11.47 -7.37 -1.36
CA PRO A 429 12.86 -7.85 -1.36
C PRO A 429 13.01 -9.29 -0.86
N VAL A 430 12.34 -9.66 0.24
CA VAL A 430 12.40 -11.00 0.81
C VAL A 430 11.73 -12.05 -0.07
N GLU A 431 10.68 -11.69 -0.79
CA GLU A 431 9.95 -12.59 -1.69
C GLU A 431 10.71 -12.86 -2.98
N ARG A 432 11.52 -11.90 -3.44
CA ARG A 432 12.42 -12.12 -4.58
C ARG A 432 13.44 -13.24 -4.31
N LEU A 433 13.71 -13.55 -3.04
CA LEU A 433 14.54 -14.71 -2.68
C LEU A 433 13.91 -16.05 -3.05
N LEU A 434 12.58 -16.10 -3.24
CA LEU A 434 11.87 -17.30 -3.71
C LEU A 434 12.07 -17.55 -5.20
N MET A 435 12.45 -16.53 -5.95
CA MET A 435 12.60 -16.63 -7.40
C MET A 435 14.01 -17.15 -7.77
N PRO A 436 14.13 -17.96 -8.82
CA PRO A 436 15.45 -18.42 -9.26
C PRO A 436 16.29 -17.20 -9.66
N LYS A 437 17.52 -17.12 -9.13
CA LYS A 437 18.48 -16.11 -9.57
C LYS A 437 18.59 -16.21 -11.10
N ALA A 438 18.36 -15.11 -11.81
CA ALA A 438 18.53 -15.06 -13.25
C ALA A 438 19.88 -15.67 -13.62
N ALA A 439 19.87 -16.74 -14.43
CA ALA A 439 21.11 -17.40 -14.84
C ALA A 439 21.99 -16.34 -15.53
N LYS A 440 23.16 -16.06 -14.98
CA LYS A 440 24.16 -15.21 -15.64
C LYS A 440 24.34 -15.80 -17.04
N LYS A 441 23.97 -15.06 -18.10
CA LYS A 441 24.24 -15.44 -19.49
C LYS A 441 25.74 -15.79 -19.56
N ARG A 442 26.04 -17.08 -19.73
CA ARG A 442 27.40 -17.52 -20.07
C ARG A 442 27.70 -16.86 -21.41
N THR A 443 28.49 -15.81 -21.38
CA THR A 443 29.17 -15.29 -22.56
C THR A 443 30.07 -16.43 -23.07
N THR A 444 29.58 -17.20 -24.02
CA THR A 444 30.41 -18.10 -24.83
C THR A 444 31.31 -17.20 -25.66
N THR A 445 32.52 -16.96 -25.19
CA THR A 445 33.60 -16.51 -26.03
C THR A 445 33.84 -17.61 -27.07
N ALA A 446 33.34 -17.38 -28.27
CA ALA A 446 33.74 -18.17 -29.43
C ALA A 446 35.26 -17.99 -29.61
N LYS A 447 36.04 -19.01 -29.31
CA LYS A 447 37.40 -19.12 -29.80
C LYS A 447 37.32 -19.35 -31.29
N SER A 448 37.68 -18.31 -32.05
CA SER A 448 38.06 -18.46 -33.46
C SER A 448 39.38 -19.23 -33.52
N ALA A 449 39.37 -20.39 -34.12
CA ALA A 449 40.52 -21.05 -34.68
C ALA A 449 40.66 -20.65 -36.15
#